data_dfbcddd847411f6e28d866298bf2ad63
#
_entry.id   dfbcddd847411f6e28d866298bf2ad63
#
_cell.length_a   1.000
_cell.length_b   1.000
_cell.length_c   1.000
_cell.angle_alpha   90.00
_cell.angle_beta   90.00
_cell.angle_gamma   90.00
#
_symmetry.space_group_name_H-M   'P 1'
#
loop_
_entity.id
_entity.type
_entity.pdbx_description
1 polymer ?
#
loop_
_entity_poly.entity_id
_entity_poly.type
_entity_poly.pdbx_seq_one_letter_code
_entity_poly.pdbx_strand_id
1 'polypeptide(L)'
;MSMELQGKVAVVTGAASGIGLASAEAMLAAGARVVLVDRDAAALAAVCGRYGAAAIPLVIDLLDATACASLIPQALEAAGQIDILHANAGIYVGGDLVDADTSMIDRMLNLNVNVVMKNVHDVLPHMIGRKTGDIIVTSSLAAHFPTPWEPVYASSKWAIHCFVQTVRRQVFKHGIRVGSISPGPVSSALIADWPPQKLQEAKASNSLLEPGEVAETMMFMLTRRRGMTIRDVVMMPTNFDL
;
A
#
# COMPACT_ATOMS: atom_id res chain seq x y z
N MET A 1 0.33 -24.78 -1.38
CA MET A 1 0.69 -23.36 -1.19
C MET A 1 1.70 -23.30 -0.05
N SER A 2 2.76 -22.53 -0.20
CA SER A 2 3.78 -22.34 0.84
C SER A 2 3.21 -21.51 1.99
N MET A 3 3.34 -21.99 3.23
CA MET A 3 2.87 -21.29 4.45
C MET A 3 3.93 -20.32 4.98
N GLU A 4 4.51 -19.53 4.08
CA GLU A 4 5.67 -18.66 4.36
C GLU A 4 5.42 -17.57 5.39
N LEU A 5 4.15 -17.19 5.60
CA LEU A 5 3.74 -16.19 6.58
C LEU A 5 2.94 -16.79 7.75
N GLN A 6 3.05 -18.10 7.98
CA GLN A 6 2.38 -18.76 9.11
C GLN A 6 2.75 -18.10 10.44
N GLY A 7 1.73 -17.75 11.24
CA GLY A 7 1.87 -17.10 12.54
C GLY A 7 2.21 -15.60 12.47
N LYS A 8 2.29 -15.02 11.27
CA LYS A 8 2.46 -13.58 11.07
C LYS A 8 1.13 -12.86 11.08
N VAL A 9 1.17 -11.60 11.52
CA VAL A 9 0.05 -10.67 11.44
C VAL A 9 0.44 -9.51 10.55
N ALA A 10 -0.39 -9.26 9.53
CA ALA A 10 -0.23 -8.13 8.63
C ALA A 10 -1.37 -7.12 8.82
N VAL A 11 -1.07 -5.85 8.65
CA VAL A 11 -2.04 -4.75 8.50
C VAL A 11 -1.93 -4.23 7.08
N VAL A 12 -3.05 -4.18 6.36
CA VAL A 12 -3.11 -3.69 4.97
C VAL A 12 -4.11 -2.56 4.89
N THR A 13 -3.68 -1.37 4.47
CA THR A 13 -4.56 -0.22 4.25
C THR A 13 -5.03 -0.15 2.80
N GLY A 14 -6.29 0.27 2.58
CA GLY A 14 -6.92 0.22 1.25
C GLY A 14 -7.18 -1.22 0.83
N ALA A 15 -7.58 -2.08 1.77
CA ALA A 15 -7.68 -3.53 1.58
C ALA A 15 -8.97 -3.98 0.88
N ALA A 16 -9.89 -3.07 0.57
CA ALA A 16 -11.16 -3.40 -0.07
C ALA A 16 -11.07 -3.61 -1.58
N SER A 17 -10.01 -3.16 -2.24
CA SER A 17 -9.88 -3.23 -3.70
C SER A 17 -8.43 -3.21 -4.19
N GLY A 18 -8.24 -3.47 -5.49
CA GLY A 18 -6.98 -3.28 -6.21
C GLY A 18 -5.79 -3.98 -5.57
N ILE A 19 -4.66 -3.27 -5.50
CA ILE A 19 -3.40 -3.80 -4.96
C ILE A 19 -3.55 -4.21 -3.48
N GLY A 20 -4.27 -3.42 -2.67
CA GLY A 20 -4.46 -3.72 -1.25
C GLY A 20 -5.20 -5.04 -1.04
N LEU A 21 -6.29 -5.26 -1.79
CA LEU A 21 -7.04 -6.51 -1.74
C LEU A 21 -6.19 -7.69 -2.20
N ALA A 22 -5.55 -7.59 -3.36
CA ALA A 22 -4.71 -8.66 -3.89
C ALA A 22 -3.55 -9.02 -2.93
N SER A 23 -2.93 -8.00 -2.32
CA SER A 23 -1.88 -8.19 -1.32
C SER A 23 -2.38 -8.87 -0.05
N ALA A 24 -3.56 -8.46 0.44
CA ALA A 24 -4.17 -9.09 1.61
C ALA A 24 -4.51 -10.56 1.35
N GLU A 25 -5.09 -10.86 0.19
CA GLU A 25 -5.41 -12.23 -0.22
C GLU A 25 -4.16 -13.10 -0.37
N ALA A 26 -3.08 -12.57 -0.95
CA ALA A 26 -1.80 -13.28 -1.06
C ALA A 26 -1.20 -13.59 0.33
N MET A 27 -1.25 -12.65 1.27
CA MET A 27 -0.79 -12.87 2.64
C MET A 27 -1.66 -13.90 3.39
N LEU A 28 -3.00 -13.83 3.24
CA LEU A 28 -3.94 -14.80 3.80
C LEU A 28 -3.67 -16.21 3.26
N ALA A 29 -3.47 -16.34 1.94
CA ALA A 29 -3.14 -17.61 1.30
C ALA A 29 -1.78 -18.17 1.75
N ALA A 30 -0.83 -17.29 2.15
CA ALA A 30 0.45 -17.68 2.73
C ALA A 30 0.39 -17.98 4.24
N GLY A 31 -0.79 -17.99 4.85
CA GLY A 31 -1.01 -18.37 6.25
C GLY A 31 -0.91 -17.24 7.27
N ALA A 32 -0.84 -15.99 6.84
CA ALA A 32 -0.92 -14.85 7.75
C ALA A 32 -2.36 -14.63 8.26
N ARG A 33 -2.48 -14.01 9.43
CA ARG A 33 -3.69 -13.27 9.80
C ARG A 33 -3.55 -11.84 9.26
N VAL A 34 -4.62 -11.30 8.68
CA VAL A 34 -4.56 -9.98 8.06
C VAL A 34 -5.65 -9.06 8.61
N VAL A 35 -5.22 -7.95 9.17
CA VAL A 35 -6.10 -6.82 9.52
C VAL A 35 -6.32 -6.00 8.24
N LEU A 36 -7.55 -6.04 7.77
CA LEU A 36 -8.01 -5.39 6.54
C LEU A 36 -8.57 -4.01 6.88
N VAL A 37 -7.91 -2.96 6.46
CA VAL A 37 -8.29 -1.58 6.78
C VAL A 37 -8.82 -0.88 5.55
N ASP A 38 -10.08 -0.48 5.58
CA ASP A 38 -10.73 0.31 4.53
C ASP A 38 -11.97 1.02 5.12
N ARG A 39 -12.49 2.00 4.40
CA ARG A 39 -13.76 2.66 4.71
C ARG A 39 -14.97 1.89 4.18
N ASP A 40 -14.78 0.98 3.22
CA ASP A 40 -15.85 0.17 2.62
C ASP A 40 -16.11 -1.08 3.46
N ALA A 41 -17.05 -0.95 4.40
CA ALA A 41 -17.45 -2.06 5.28
C ALA A 41 -18.01 -3.28 4.52
N ALA A 42 -18.74 -3.06 3.43
CA ALA A 42 -19.35 -4.15 2.66
C ALA A 42 -18.29 -4.97 1.92
N ALA A 43 -17.32 -4.30 1.28
CA ALA A 43 -16.21 -4.97 0.63
C ALA A 43 -15.32 -5.73 1.64
N LEU A 44 -15.01 -5.16 2.80
CA LEU A 44 -14.28 -5.87 3.87
C LEU A 44 -15.04 -7.11 4.36
N ALA A 45 -16.35 -7.01 4.57
CA ALA A 45 -17.17 -8.15 4.98
C ALA A 45 -17.14 -9.29 3.96
N ALA A 46 -17.15 -8.98 2.67
CA ALA A 46 -17.05 -9.97 1.60
C ALA A 46 -15.71 -10.75 1.63
N VAL A 47 -14.59 -10.05 1.90
CA VAL A 47 -13.28 -10.69 2.09
C VAL A 47 -13.29 -11.58 3.32
N CYS A 48 -13.76 -11.07 4.46
CA CYS A 48 -13.84 -11.83 5.72
C CYS A 48 -14.70 -13.09 5.57
N GLY A 49 -15.80 -13.02 4.80
CA GLY A 49 -16.64 -14.19 4.52
C GLY A 49 -15.90 -15.34 3.81
N ARG A 50 -14.86 -15.03 3.04
CA ARG A 50 -14.05 -16.05 2.33
C ARG A 50 -12.92 -16.63 3.18
N TYR A 51 -12.34 -15.84 4.08
CA TYR A 51 -11.15 -16.22 4.84
C TYR A 51 -11.39 -16.46 6.34
N GLY A 52 -12.61 -16.19 6.83
CA GLY A 52 -13.00 -16.42 8.23
C GLY A 52 -12.11 -15.66 9.21
N ALA A 53 -11.77 -16.29 10.33
CA ALA A 53 -11.03 -15.68 11.43
C ALA A 53 -9.59 -15.20 11.08
N ALA A 54 -9.05 -15.58 9.93
CA ALA A 54 -7.75 -15.10 9.47
C ALA A 54 -7.83 -13.66 8.94
N ALA A 55 -9.00 -13.21 8.48
CA ALA A 55 -9.25 -11.87 7.97
C ALA A 55 -10.00 -11.04 9.03
N ILE A 56 -9.40 -9.97 9.50
CA ILE A 56 -9.92 -9.13 10.59
C ILE A 56 -10.28 -7.76 9.99
N PRO A 57 -11.56 -7.38 9.90
CA PRO A 57 -11.94 -6.11 9.32
C PRO A 57 -11.76 -4.98 10.33
N LEU A 58 -11.20 -3.85 9.88
CA LEU A 58 -11.23 -2.56 10.57
C LEU A 58 -11.79 -1.51 9.61
N VAL A 59 -13.03 -1.09 9.86
CA VAL A 59 -13.69 -0.05 9.06
C VAL A 59 -13.20 1.32 9.53
N ILE A 60 -12.27 1.91 8.78
CA ILE A 60 -11.61 3.18 9.13
C ILE A 60 -11.53 4.07 7.89
N ASP A 61 -12.06 5.29 7.97
CA ASP A 61 -11.71 6.35 7.03
C ASP A 61 -10.40 7.00 7.49
N LEU A 62 -9.32 6.72 6.76
CA LEU A 62 -8.00 7.25 7.07
C LEU A 62 -7.85 8.76 6.88
N LEU A 63 -8.83 9.42 6.23
CA LEU A 63 -8.88 10.88 6.13
C LEU A 63 -9.45 11.53 7.38
N ASP A 64 -10.18 10.80 8.22
CA ASP A 64 -10.51 11.25 9.57
C ASP A 64 -9.29 11.11 10.48
N ALA A 65 -8.82 12.22 11.04
CA ALA A 65 -7.58 12.24 11.81
C ALA A 65 -7.67 11.39 13.10
N THR A 66 -8.82 11.34 13.74
CA THR A 66 -9.05 10.56 14.96
C THR A 66 -9.12 9.08 14.65
N ALA A 67 -9.85 8.70 13.59
CA ALA A 67 -9.94 7.34 13.14
C ALA A 67 -8.55 6.82 12.64
N CYS A 68 -7.80 7.63 11.90
CA CYS A 68 -6.44 7.29 11.47
C CYS A 68 -5.52 7.03 12.66
N ALA A 69 -5.53 7.85 13.69
CA ALA A 69 -4.72 7.67 14.89
C ALA A 69 -5.09 6.41 15.71
N SER A 70 -6.31 5.92 15.57
CA SER A 70 -6.76 4.69 16.24
C SER A 70 -6.40 3.39 15.51
N LEU A 71 -5.88 3.45 14.27
CA LEU A 71 -5.61 2.28 13.45
C LEU A 71 -4.69 1.27 14.13
N ILE A 72 -3.49 1.70 14.50
CA ILE A 72 -2.49 0.77 15.09
C ILE A 72 -2.92 0.25 16.45
N PRO A 73 -3.45 1.07 17.39
CA PRO A 73 -4.05 0.57 18.63
C PRO A 73 -5.14 -0.50 18.40
N GLN A 74 -6.11 -0.24 17.53
CA GLN A 74 -7.18 -1.20 17.23
C GLN A 74 -6.64 -2.48 16.56
N ALA A 75 -5.67 -2.37 15.65
CA ALA A 75 -5.06 -3.53 15.02
C ALA A 75 -4.32 -4.41 16.06
N LEU A 76 -3.63 -3.80 17.02
CA LEU A 76 -2.97 -4.52 18.11
C LEU A 76 -3.97 -5.17 19.06
N GLU A 77 -5.07 -4.49 19.40
CA GLU A 77 -6.15 -5.06 20.21
C GLU A 77 -6.79 -6.27 19.52
N ALA A 78 -7.09 -6.16 18.22
CA ALA A 78 -7.76 -7.22 17.47
C ALA A 78 -6.86 -8.42 17.13
N ALA A 79 -5.57 -8.20 16.92
CA ALA A 79 -4.67 -9.24 16.41
C ALA A 79 -3.51 -9.60 17.36
N GLY A 80 -3.29 -8.85 18.43
CA GLY A 80 -2.26 -9.09 19.45
C GLY A 80 -0.85 -8.68 19.06
N GLN A 81 -0.53 -8.63 17.76
CA GLN A 81 0.78 -8.22 17.25
C GLN A 81 0.66 -7.68 15.82
N ILE A 82 1.70 -7.00 15.35
CA ILE A 82 1.85 -6.58 13.96
C ILE A 82 3.27 -6.93 13.52
N ASP A 83 3.38 -7.83 12.54
CA ASP A 83 4.66 -8.21 11.93
C ASP A 83 4.91 -7.46 10.62
N ILE A 84 3.83 -7.14 9.89
CA ILE A 84 3.86 -6.53 8.57
C ILE A 84 2.89 -5.35 8.54
N LEU A 85 3.36 -4.18 8.07
CA LEU A 85 2.51 -3.07 7.67
C LEU A 85 2.64 -2.87 6.16
N HIS A 86 1.55 -3.06 5.43
CA HIS A 86 1.43 -2.64 4.04
C HIS A 86 0.63 -1.33 3.96
N ALA A 87 1.34 -0.21 3.93
CA ALA A 87 0.76 1.12 3.76
C ALA A 87 0.47 1.35 2.27
N ASN A 88 -0.75 1.01 1.85
CA ASN A 88 -1.15 0.97 0.45
C ASN A 88 -2.25 1.97 0.09
N ALA A 89 -3.12 2.36 1.04
CA ALA A 89 -4.20 3.30 0.77
C ALA A 89 -3.70 4.59 0.09
N GLY A 90 -4.38 4.99 -0.95
CA GLY A 90 -4.06 6.20 -1.72
C GLY A 90 -5.16 6.57 -2.69
N ILE A 91 -5.10 7.80 -3.18
CA ILE A 91 -5.97 8.30 -4.26
C ILE A 91 -5.11 8.91 -5.35
N TYR A 92 -5.71 8.99 -6.52
CA TYR A 92 -5.11 9.59 -7.71
C TYR A 92 -5.96 10.78 -8.17
N VAL A 93 -5.30 11.86 -8.53
CA VAL A 93 -5.89 12.99 -9.22
C VAL A 93 -4.87 13.43 -10.27
N GLY A 94 -5.26 13.34 -11.53
CA GLY A 94 -4.46 13.80 -12.67
C GLY A 94 -5.07 15.05 -13.29
N GLY A 95 -4.40 15.59 -14.31
CA GLY A 95 -4.81 16.75 -15.07
C GLY A 95 -3.87 17.95 -14.88
N ASP A 96 -4.13 19.03 -15.62
CA ASP A 96 -3.33 20.24 -15.55
C ASP A 96 -3.50 20.93 -14.19
N LEU A 97 -2.40 21.42 -13.64
CA LEU A 97 -2.41 22.01 -12.30
C LEU A 97 -3.33 23.25 -12.20
N VAL A 98 -3.45 24.01 -13.30
CA VAL A 98 -4.29 25.21 -13.35
C VAL A 98 -5.78 24.90 -13.14
N ASP A 99 -6.23 23.71 -13.51
CA ASP A 99 -7.61 23.26 -13.41
C ASP A 99 -7.88 22.41 -12.14
N ALA A 100 -6.84 22.17 -11.33
CA ALA A 100 -6.95 21.31 -10.16
C ALA A 100 -7.80 21.95 -9.06
N ASP A 101 -8.73 21.17 -8.49
CA ASP A 101 -9.43 21.55 -7.26
C ASP A 101 -8.45 21.46 -6.07
N THR A 102 -8.22 22.58 -5.40
CA THR A 102 -7.31 22.66 -4.26
C THR A 102 -7.71 21.77 -3.09
N SER A 103 -9.01 21.52 -2.91
CA SER A 103 -9.49 20.58 -1.88
C SER A 103 -9.06 19.14 -2.18
N MET A 104 -8.95 18.78 -3.45
CA MET A 104 -8.44 17.47 -3.88
C MET A 104 -6.93 17.36 -3.75
N ILE A 105 -6.19 18.48 -3.88
CA ILE A 105 -4.76 18.55 -3.56
C ILE A 105 -4.54 18.20 -2.09
N ASP A 106 -5.24 18.90 -1.18
CA ASP A 106 -5.16 18.66 0.26
C ASP A 106 -5.50 17.22 0.62
N ARG A 107 -6.61 16.71 0.06
CA ARG A 107 -7.06 15.34 0.29
C ARG A 107 -6.04 14.31 -0.16
N MET A 108 -5.45 14.50 -1.36
CA MET A 108 -4.45 13.57 -1.90
C MET A 108 -3.16 13.60 -1.10
N LEU A 109 -2.63 14.78 -0.76
CA LEU A 109 -1.43 14.90 0.07
C LEU A 109 -1.66 14.34 1.47
N ASN A 110 -2.85 14.55 2.05
CA ASN A 110 -3.18 13.99 3.34
C ASN A 110 -3.19 12.45 3.29
N LEU A 111 -3.90 11.83 2.35
CA LEU A 111 -3.97 10.37 2.28
C LEU A 111 -2.65 9.73 1.83
N ASN A 112 -2.07 10.23 0.72
CA ASN A 112 -0.90 9.60 0.11
C ASN A 112 0.39 9.84 0.89
N VAL A 113 0.48 10.91 1.70
CA VAL A 113 1.71 11.30 2.40
C VAL A 113 1.53 11.27 3.91
N ASN A 114 0.66 12.14 4.47
CA ASN A 114 0.55 12.30 5.91
C ASN A 114 0.07 11.02 6.61
N VAL A 115 -0.96 10.38 6.08
CA VAL A 115 -1.49 9.11 6.63
C VAL A 115 -0.44 8.02 6.61
N VAL A 116 0.29 7.86 5.50
CA VAL A 116 1.38 6.86 5.40
C VAL A 116 2.45 7.13 6.46
N MET A 117 2.90 8.39 6.59
CA MET A 117 3.91 8.76 7.59
C MET A 117 3.44 8.49 9.01
N LYS A 118 2.18 8.82 9.34
CA LYS A 118 1.58 8.57 10.67
C LYS A 118 1.48 7.08 10.96
N ASN A 119 0.94 6.28 10.04
CA ASN A 119 0.80 4.84 10.25
C ASN A 119 2.17 4.15 10.44
N VAL A 120 3.18 4.58 9.69
CA VAL A 120 4.56 4.09 9.89
C VAL A 120 5.09 4.54 11.24
N HIS A 121 4.92 5.81 11.63
CA HIS A 121 5.33 6.32 12.94
C HIS A 121 4.70 5.50 14.07
N ASP A 122 3.39 5.25 13.99
CA ASP A 122 2.63 4.63 15.09
C ASP A 122 2.94 3.14 15.27
N VAL A 123 3.32 2.42 14.19
CA VAL A 123 3.69 0.99 14.28
C VAL A 123 5.14 0.78 14.75
N LEU A 124 6.02 1.75 14.54
CA LEU A 124 7.45 1.61 14.82
C LEU A 124 7.76 1.28 16.30
N PRO A 125 7.16 1.90 17.34
CA PRO A 125 7.42 1.54 18.73
C PRO A 125 7.19 0.06 19.02
N HIS A 126 6.09 -0.51 18.48
CA HIS A 126 5.78 -1.93 18.62
C HIS A 126 6.84 -2.82 17.93
N MET A 127 7.20 -2.52 16.69
CA MET A 127 8.19 -3.29 15.95
C MET A 127 9.61 -3.17 16.56
N ILE A 128 9.98 -1.98 17.03
CA ILE A 128 11.28 -1.73 17.72
C ILE A 128 11.37 -2.56 19.00
N GLY A 129 10.31 -2.55 19.82
CA GLY A 129 10.26 -3.34 21.05
C GLY A 129 10.42 -4.84 20.80
N ARG A 130 9.87 -5.34 19.68
CA ARG A 130 9.97 -6.73 19.24
C ARG A 130 11.25 -7.05 18.46
N LYS A 131 12.03 -6.06 18.06
CA LYS A 131 13.24 -6.16 17.22
C LYS A 131 12.99 -6.89 15.89
N THR A 132 11.80 -6.74 15.35
CA THR A 132 11.38 -7.35 14.08
C THR A 132 10.18 -6.61 13.52
N GLY A 133 10.10 -6.52 12.21
CA GLY A 133 8.97 -5.94 11.47
C GLY A 133 9.30 -5.75 10.01
N ASP A 134 8.27 -5.69 9.20
CA ASP A 134 8.34 -5.41 7.76
C ASP A 134 7.35 -4.31 7.41
N ILE A 135 7.83 -3.27 6.76
CA ILE A 135 7.01 -2.17 6.27
C ILE A 135 7.19 -2.08 4.76
N ILE A 136 6.10 -2.27 4.03
CA ILE A 136 6.05 -2.07 2.57
C ILE A 136 5.10 -0.91 2.29
N VAL A 137 5.55 0.03 1.48
CA VAL A 137 4.73 1.17 1.06
C VAL A 137 4.47 1.09 -0.45
N THR A 138 3.22 1.20 -0.84
CA THR A 138 2.86 1.34 -2.25
C THR A 138 3.16 2.77 -2.72
N SER A 139 4.26 2.88 -3.45
CA SER A 139 4.67 4.10 -4.15
C SER A 139 4.07 4.11 -5.57
N SER A 140 4.81 4.55 -6.55
CA SER A 140 4.44 4.57 -7.96
C SER A 140 5.69 4.74 -8.82
N LEU A 141 5.59 4.36 -10.09
CA LEU A 141 6.54 4.77 -11.13
C LEU A 141 6.71 6.31 -11.16
N ALA A 142 5.63 7.06 -10.88
CA ALA A 142 5.65 8.52 -10.78
C ALA A 142 6.56 9.07 -9.66
N ALA A 143 7.09 8.22 -8.77
CA ALA A 143 8.11 8.59 -7.80
C ALA A 143 9.55 8.58 -8.36
N HIS A 144 9.72 8.16 -9.61
CA HIS A 144 11.02 8.03 -10.27
C HIS A 144 11.15 8.93 -11.51
N PHE A 145 10.02 9.37 -12.04
CA PHE A 145 9.95 10.21 -13.24
C PHE A 145 8.96 11.36 -13.03
N PRO A 146 9.30 12.60 -13.37
CA PRO A 146 8.36 13.71 -13.32
C PRO A 146 7.32 13.55 -14.44
N THR A 147 6.07 13.33 -14.04
CA THR A 147 4.95 13.13 -14.96
C THR A 147 4.15 14.42 -15.11
N PRO A 148 4.14 15.10 -16.29
CA PRO A 148 3.55 16.42 -16.44
C PRO A 148 2.01 16.44 -16.29
N TRP A 149 1.33 15.33 -16.55
CA TRP A 149 -0.14 15.22 -16.45
C TRP A 149 -0.66 14.88 -15.04
N GLU A 150 0.21 14.79 -14.04
CA GLU A 150 -0.18 14.44 -12.66
C GLU A 150 0.77 15.07 -11.62
N PRO A 151 1.01 16.39 -11.67
CA PRO A 151 2.09 17.02 -10.89
C PRO A 151 1.93 16.85 -9.39
N VAL A 152 0.72 16.90 -8.86
CA VAL A 152 0.46 16.73 -7.41
C VAL A 152 0.63 15.26 -7.00
N TYR A 153 0.10 14.33 -7.80
CA TYR A 153 0.28 12.90 -7.54
C TYR A 153 1.74 12.50 -7.55
N ALA A 154 2.48 12.87 -8.60
CA ALA A 154 3.91 12.61 -8.71
C ALA A 154 4.67 13.18 -7.49
N SER A 155 4.39 14.43 -7.10
CA SER A 155 4.99 15.07 -5.92
C SER A 155 4.71 14.27 -4.65
N SER A 156 3.48 13.77 -4.46
CA SER A 156 3.13 12.92 -3.31
C SER A 156 3.95 11.63 -3.28
N LYS A 157 4.17 11.00 -4.44
CA LYS A 157 4.92 9.74 -4.56
C LYS A 157 6.44 9.92 -4.41
N TRP A 158 6.99 11.04 -4.88
CA TRP A 158 8.37 11.43 -4.57
C TRP A 158 8.59 11.66 -3.07
N ALA A 159 7.65 12.33 -2.40
CA ALA A 159 7.72 12.54 -0.96
C ALA A 159 7.76 11.19 -0.20
N ILE A 160 6.90 10.25 -0.57
CA ILE A 160 6.86 8.90 0.04
C ILE A 160 8.11 8.10 -0.28
N HIS A 161 8.63 8.16 -1.50
CA HIS A 161 9.87 7.47 -1.85
C HIS A 161 11.04 7.97 -0.98
N CYS A 162 11.19 9.28 -0.84
CA CYS A 162 12.20 9.88 0.05
C CYS A 162 12.01 9.44 1.51
N PHE A 163 10.78 9.49 2.02
CA PHE A 163 10.43 9.10 3.39
C PHE A 163 10.82 7.65 3.68
N VAL A 164 10.42 6.70 2.82
CA VAL A 164 10.72 5.26 2.97
C VAL A 164 12.22 5.03 3.05
N GLN A 165 13.01 5.64 2.15
CA GLN A 165 14.46 5.48 2.13
C GLN A 165 15.12 6.06 3.39
N THR A 166 14.58 7.14 3.92
CA THR A 166 15.10 7.79 5.13
C THR A 166 14.77 6.98 6.39
N VAL A 167 13.50 6.56 6.55
CA VAL A 167 13.06 5.74 7.70
C VAL A 167 13.83 4.42 7.74
N ARG A 168 13.99 3.75 6.60
CA ARG A 168 14.78 2.52 6.51
C ARG A 168 16.16 2.66 7.16
N ARG A 169 16.83 3.80 6.96
CA ARG A 169 18.17 4.08 7.53
C ARG A 169 18.14 4.35 9.03
N GLN A 170 17.01 4.72 9.58
CA GLN A 170 16.86 4.91 11.03
C GLN A 170 16.59 3.60 11.76
N VAL A 171 15.82 2.67 11.13
CA VAL A 171 15.24 1.53 11.85
C VAL A 171 15.93 0.18 11.56
N PHE A 172 16.84 0.07 10.57
CA PHE A 172 17.49 -1.20 10.24
C PHE A 172 18.25 -1.82 11.44
N LYS A 173 18.81 -1.00 12.29
CA LYS A 173 19.52 -1.44 13.52
C LYS A 173 18.59 -2.14 14.53
N HIS A 174 17.28 -1.99 14.39
CA HIS A 174 16.27 -2.64 15.20
C HIS A 174 15.70 -3.92 14.54
N GLY A 175 16.31 -4.40 13.45
CA GLY A 175 15.84 -5.58 12.73
C GLY A 175 14.58 -5.36 11.89
N ILE A 176 14.21 -4.10 11.63
CA ILE A 176 13.04 -3.73 10.83
C ILE A 176 13.45 -3.51 9.38
N ARG A 177 12.72 -4.14 8.46
CA ARG A 177 12.90 -3.93 7.03
C ARG A 177 11.84 -2.94 6.53
N VAL A 178 12.27 -1.96 5.75
CA VAL A 178 11.37 -0.97 5.13
C VAL A 178 11.70 -0.91 3.64
N GLY A 179 10.69 -1.05 2.81
CA GLY A 179 10.82 -0.96 1.37
C GLY A 179 9.58 -0.38 0.70
N SER A 180 9.71 -0.06 -0.57
CA SER A 180 8.62 0.41 -1.43
C SER A 180 8.44 -0.49 -2.64
N ILE A 181 7.20 -0.55 -3.12
CA ILE A 181 6.86 -1.09 -4.42
C ILE A 181 6.29 0.04 -5.26
N SER A 182 6.84 0.21 -6.46
CA SER A 182 6.59 1.36 -7.35
C SER A 182 6.03 0.87 -8.69
N PRO A 183 4.75 0.48 -8.75
CA PRO A 183 4.14 0.02 -9.99
C PRO A 183 3.88 1.19 -10.95
N GLY A 184 3.91 0.87 -12.24
CA GLY A 184 3.28 1.64 -13.31
C GLY A 184 1.76 1.56 -13.23
N PRO A 185 1.03 1.83 -14.31
CA PRO A 185 -0.43 1.73 -14.32
C PRO A 185 -0.91 0.32 -13.97
N VAL A 186 -1.86 0.23 -13.02
CA VAL A 186 -2.45 -1.02 -12.54
C VAL A 186 -3.95 -1.01 -12.84
N SER A 187 -4.48 -2.12 -13.35
CA SER A 187 -5.90 -2.34 -13.59
C SER A 187 -6.69 -2.33 -12.27
N SER A 188 -7.11 -1.16 -11.81
CA SER A 188 -7.77 -0.97 -10.51
C SER A 188 -8.74 0.21 -10.53
N ALA A 189 -9.53 0.36 -9.47
CA ALA A 189 -10.41 1.50 -9.31
C ALA A 189 -9.68 2.85 -9.30
N LEU A 190 -8.38 2.87 -9.01
CA LEU A 190 -7.57 4.10 -9.00
C LEU A 190 -7.49 4.79 -10.36
N ILE A 191 -7.59 4.04 -11.45
CA ILE A 191 -7.56 4.55 -12.82
C ILE A 191 -8.95 4.57 -13.49
N ALA A 192 -10.02 4.33 -12.72
CA ALA A 192 -11.38 4.33 -13.27
C ALA A 192 -11.78 5.69 -13.86
N ASP A 193 -11.20 6.77 -13.36
CA ASP A 193 -11.45 8.14 -13.83
C ASP A 193 -10.62 8.53 -15.07
N TRP A 194 -9.80 7.61 -15.59
CA TRP A 194 -9.12 7.87 -16.87
C TRP A 194 -10.13 8.03 -18.00
N PRO A 195 -9.84 8.89 -18.99
CA PRO A 195 -10.69 8.99 -20.17
C PRO A 195 -10.98 7.61 -20.74
N PRO A 196 -12.26 7.28 -21.08
CA PRO A 196 -12.64 5.93 -21.51
C PRO A 196 -11.82 5.40 -22.69
N GLN A 197 -11.46 6.28 -23.62
CA GLN A 197 -10.62 5.92 -24.75
C GLN A 197 -9.21 5.51 -24.29
N LYS A 198 -8.58 6.29 -23.40
CA LYS A 198 -7.25 5.97 -22.83
C LYS A 198 -7.27 4.63 -22.10
N LEU A 199 -8.31 4.37 -21.32
CA LEU A 199 -8.44 3.09 -20.60
C LEU A 199 -8.62 1.91 -21.57
N GLN A 200 -9.39 2.10 -22.64
CA GLN A 200 -9.58 1.07 -23.68
C GLN A 200 -8.28 0.79 -24.44
N GLU A 201 -7.54 1.82 -24.82
CA GLU A 201 -6.24 1.71 -25.48
C GLU A 201 -5.22 1.00 -24.59
N ALA A 202 -5.16 1.37 -23.31
CA ALA A 202 -4.27 0.75 -22.32
C ALA A 202 -4.56 -0.75 -22.15
N LYS A 203 -5.84 -1.14 -22.10
CA LYS A 203 -6.25 -2.55 -22.05
C LYS A 203 -5.89 -3.30 -23.35
N ALA A 204 -6.15 -2.70 -24.50
CA ALA A 204 -5.89 -3.31 -25.81
C ALA A 204 -4.38 -3.52 -26.07
N SER A 205 -3.55 -2.61 -25.59
CA SER A 205 -2.09 -2.68 -25.72
C SER A 205 -1.37 -3.48 -24.62
N ASN A 206 -2.11 -4.03 -23.65
CA ASN A 206 -1.51 -4.66 -22.44
C ASN A 206 -0.52 -3.74 -21.71
N SER A 207 -0.87 -2.45 -21.59
CA SER A 207 -0.05 -1.47 -20.86
C SER A 207 -0.54 -1.22 -19.42
N LEU A 208 -1.23 -2.20 -18.84
CA LEU A 208 -1.62 -2.22 -17.43
C LEU A 208 -1.05 -3.46 -16.76
N LEU A 209 -0.58 -3.29 -15.53
CA LEU A 209 -0.31 -4.42 -14.62
C LEU A 209 -1.61 -4.88 -13.98
N GLU A 210 -1.68 -6.15 -13.60
CA GLU A 210 -2.74 -6.66 -12.75
C GLU A 210 -2.37 -6.52 -11.27
N PRO A 211 -3.34 -6.26 -10.37
CA PRO A 211 -3.09 -6.17 -8.92
C PRO A 211 -2.36 -7.40 -8.34
N GLY A 212 -2.63 -8.59 -8.89
CA GLY A 212 -1.98 -9.83 -8.51
C GLY A 212 -0.47 -9.82 -8.73
N GLU A 213 0.02 -9.25 -9.84
CA GLU A 213 1.44 -9.16 -10.16
C GLU A 213 2.19 -8.28 -9.15
N VAL A 214 1.54 -7.20 -8.70
CA VAL A 214 2.07 -6.33 -7.64
C VAL A 214 2.11 -7.08 -6.31
N ALA A 215 1.05 -7.84 -5.99
CA ALA A 215 0.98 -8.65 -4.77
C ALA A 215 2.04 -9.77 -4.76
N GLU A 216 2.28 -10.45 -5.86
CA GLU A 216 3.35 -11.46 -5.99
C GLU A 216 4.73 -10.86 -5.74
N THR A 217 4.99 -9.68 -6.30
CA THR A 217 6.25 -8.96 -6.09
C THR A 217 6.41 -8.52 -4.63
N MET A 218 5.34 -8.04 -4.00
CA MET A 218 5.35 -7.72 -2.57
C MET A 218 5.62 -8.98 -1.73
N MET A 219 5.01 -10.12 -2.03
CA MET A 219 5.29 -11.39 -1.37
C MET A 219 6.74 -11.81 -1.55
N PHE A 220 7.32 -11.63 -2.73
CA PHE A 220 8.75 -11.83 -2.95
C PHE A 220 9.61 -10.96 -2.03
N MET A 221 9.26 -9.69 -1.80
CA MET A 221 9.99 -8.82 -0.88
C MET A 221 9.91 -9.32 0.57
N LEU A 222 8.73 -9.73 1.03
CA LEU A 222 8.44 -10.16 2.40
C LEU A 222 9.11 -11.49 2.75
N THR A 223 9.15 -12.44 1.82
CA THR A 223 9.62 -13.82 2.04
C THR A 223 11.14 -13.99 1.93
N ARG A 224 11.88 -12.91 1.67
CA ARG A 224 13.35 -12.96 1.70
C ARG A 224 13.88 -13.19 3.11
N ARG A 225 15.05 -13.86 3.20
CA ARG A 225 15.73 -14.08 4.49
C ARG A 225 15.88 -12.75 5.26
N ARG A 226 15.75 -12.78 6.59
CA ARG A 226 15.77 -11.57 7.45
C ARG A 226 17.01 -10.69 7.29
N GLY A 227 18.15 -11.24 6.87
CA GLY A 227 19.38 -10.49 6.59
C GLY A 227 19.38 -9.74 5.25
N MET A 228 18.26 -9.75 4.50
CA MET A 228 18.12 -9.09 3.21
C MET A 228 16.92 -8.15 3.22
N THR A 229 17.13 -6.91 2.81
CA THR A 229 16.05 -5.94 2.56
C THR A 229 16.04 -5.61 1.07
N ILE A 230 14.91 -5.84 0.41
CA ILE A 230 14.65 -5.27 -0.91
C ILE A 230 14.11 -3.86 -0.66
N ARG A 231 14.90 -2.87 -1.04
CA ARG A 231 14.66 -1.47 -0.73
C ARG A 231 13.54 -0.87 -1.54
N ASP A 232 13.51 -1.19 -2.83
CA ASP A 232 12.60 -0.63 -3.82
C ASP A 232 12.49 -1.57 -5.01
N VAL A 233 11.28 -1.70 -5.54
CA VAL A 233 11.02 -2.45 -6.78
C VAL A 233 10.15 -1.58 -7.68
N VAL A 234 10.68 -1.26 -8.86
CA VAL A 234 9.94 -0.57 -9.91
C VAL A 234 9.42 -1.60 -10.90
N MET A 235 8.14 -1.54 -11.20
CA MET A 235 7.46 -2.45 -12.11
C MET A 235 6.74 -1.67 -13.20
N MET A 236 6.90 -2.09 -14.44
CA MET A 236 6.23 -1.46 -15.58
C MET A 236 5.64 -2.53 -16.50
N PRO A 237 4.46 -2.28 -17.10
CA PRO A 237 4.03 -3.06 -18.25
C PRO A 237 5.04 -2.92 -19.39
N THR A 238 5.29 -4.01 -20.13
CA THR A 238 6.28 -4.00 -21.24
C THR A 238 5.91 -2.97 -22.33
N ASN A 239 4.62 -2.75 -22.53
CA ASN A 239 4.10 -1.86 -23.58
C ASN A 239 3.73 -0.47 -23.05
N PHE A 240 4.26 -0.08 -21.89
CA PHE A 240 4.08 1.25 -21.34
C PHE A 240 5.37 2.06 -21.50
N ASP A 241 5.28 3.20 -22.16
CA ASP A 241 6.36 4.19 -22.29
C ASP A 241 6.02 5.46 -21.50
N LEU A 242 7.06 6.15 -21.03
CA LEU A 242 6.98 7.34 -20.16
C LEU A 242 7.10 8.61 -20.97
#